data_bc0fc86640a0f126dcf8b0e870359fb3
#
_entry.id   bc0fc86640a0f126dcf8b0e870359fb3
#
_cell.length_a   1.000
_cell.length_b   1.000
_cell.length_c   1.000
_cell.angle_alpha   90.00
_cell.angle_beta   90.00
_cell.angle_gamma   90.00
#
_symmetry.space_group_name_H-M   'P 1'
#
loop_
_entity.id
_entity.type
_entity.pdbx_description
1 polymer ?
#
loop_
_entity_poly.entity_id
_entity_poly.type
_entity_poly.pdbx_seq_one_letter_code
_entity_poly.pdbx_strand_id
1 'polypeptide(L)'
;PQLNCSYFVNSGTEANEAALKLAKRVTGRTEIISCKKSYHGSTHGSLSVSGNEVKKRAFRPLLPDVRFIHFNQEEDLVDITERTACVIMETVQGDAGVRVPTKKYLLAVRNRCTEV
;
A
#
# COMPACT_ATOMS: atom_id res chain seq x y z
N PRO A 1 11.00 -0.71 13.12
CA PRO A 1 12.10 -1.61 12.75
C PRO A 1 13.28 -0.80 12.26
N GLN A 2 14.48 -1.24 12.61
CA GLN A 2 15.70 -0.66 12.04
C GLN A 2 15.92 -1.31 10.67
N LEU A 3 15.98 -0.48 9.62
CA LEU A 3 16.30 -0.93 8.27
C LEU A 3 17.79 -0.68 8.02
N ASN A 4 18.56 -1.75 7.81
CA ASN A 4 20.02 -1.69 7.72
C ASN A 4 20.55 -1.85 6.29
N CYS A 5 19.69 -2.14 5.33
CA CYS A 5 20.06 -2.39 3.94
C CYS A 5 19.22 -1.52 2.99
N SER A 6 19.84 -1.07 1.91
CA SER A 6 19.17 -0.38 0.80
C SER A 6 19.18 -1.25 -0.45
N TYR A 7 18.08 -1.26 -1.18
CA TYR A 7 17.95 -1.91 -2.47
C TYR A 7 17.62 -0.86 -3.53
N PHE A 8 18.53 -0.64 -4.46
CA PHE A 8 18.41 0.40 -5.48
C PHE A 8 17.76 -0.14 -6.75
N VAL A 9 16.84 0.64 -7.30
CA VAL A 9 16.10 0.37 -8.54
C VAL A 9 16.03 1.65 -9.38
N ASN A 10 15.49 1.58 -10.61
CA ASN A 10 15.48 2.72 -11.52
C ASN A 10 14.28 3.65 -11.35
N SER A 11 13.21 3.22 -10.68
CA SER A 11 11.96 3.98 -10.57
C SER A 11 11.18 3.66 -9.30
N GLY A 12 10.24 4.54 -8.94
CA GLY A 12 9.33 4.32 -7.82
C GLY A 12 8.43 3.11 -8.02
N THR A 13 7.98 2.85 -9.27
CA THR A 13 7.17 1.66 -9.54
C THR A 13 7.96 0.37 -9.31
N GLU A 14 9.23 0.32 -9.72
CA GLU A 14 10.11 -0.83 -9.44
C GLU A 14 10.38 -1.01 -7.95
N ALA A 15 10.55 0.09 -7.21
CA ALA A 15 10.68 0.03 -5.75
C ALA A 15 9.44 -0.57 -5.09
N ASN A 16 8.26 -0.16 -5.52
CA ASN A 16 7.00 -0.72 -5.03
C ASN A 16 6.85 -2.19 -5.38
N GLU A 17 7.17 -2.61 -6.61
CA GLU A 17 7.16 -4.03 -7.01
C GLU A 17 8.07 -4.88 -6.11
N ALA A 18 9.29 -4.40 -5.84
CA ALA A 18 10.23 -5.09 -4.96
C ALA A 18 9.70 -5.17 -3.52
N ALA A 19 9.15 -4.07 -2.99
CA ALA A 19 8.62 -4.01 -1.63
C ALA A 19 7.42 -4.96 -1.44
N LEU A 20 6.49 -5.00 -2.39
CA LEU A 20 5.32 -5.90 -2.35
C LEU A 20 5.74 -7.37 -2.33
N LYS A 21 6.71 -7.74 -3.19
CA LYS A 21 7.24 -9.10 -3.23
C LYS A 21 7.99 -9.47 -1.94
N LEU A 22 8.78 -8.53 -1.42
CA LEU A 22 9.52 -8.73 -0.18
C LEU A 22 8.56 -8.94 1.00
N ALA A 23 7.52 -8.11 1.12
CA ALA A 23 6.52 -8.22 2.16
C ALA A 23 5.84 -9.61 2.16
N LYS A 24 5.41 -10.09 0.99
CA LYS A 24 4.84 -11.44 0.85
C LYS A 24 5.85 -12.53 1.22
N ARG A 25 7.09 -12.38 0.80
CA ARG A 25 8.17 -13.36 1.06
C ARG A 25 8.48 -13.48 2.54
N VAL A 26 8.55 -12.35 3.25
CA VAL A 26 8.93 -12.31 4.68
C VAL A 26 7.78 -12.77 5.57
N THR A 27 6.55 -12.37 5.25
CA THR A 27 5.38 -12.69 6.10
C THR A 27 4.74 -14.03 5.77
N GLY A 28 4.92 -14.55 4.56
CA GLY A 28 4.15 -15.70 4.04
C GLY A 28 2.68 -15.38 3.77
N ARG A 29 2.27 -14.12 3.88
CA ARG A 29 0.88 -13.64 3.72
C ARG A 29 0.66 -13.12 2.31
N THR A 30 -0.60 -13.04 1.86
CA THR A 30 -0.94 -12.65 0.48
C THR A 30 -1.66 -11.31 0.37
N GLU A 31 -2.44 -10.93 1.39
CA GLU A 31 -3.27 -9.74 1.34
C GLU A 31 -2.43 -8.45 1.41
N ILE A 32 -2.75 -7.50 0.55
CA ILE A 32 -2.15 -6.17 0.54
C ILE A 32 -3.26 -5.15 0.81
N ILE A 33 -3.06 -4.28 1.77
CA ILE A 33 -3.92 -3.14 2.03
C ILE A 33 -3.32 -1.90 1.38
N SER A 34 -4.11 -1.16 0.62
CA SER A 34 -3.76 0.13 0.04
C SER A 34 -4.85 1.17 0.31
N CYS A 35 -4.60 2.42 -0.04
CA CYS A 35 -5.57 3.49 0.15
C CYS A 35 -6.32 3.82 -1.14
N LYS A 36 -7.62 4.13 -1.02
CA LYS A 36 -8.41 4.70 -2.11
C LYS A 36 -7.77 6.00 -2.61
N LYS A 37 -7.81 6.23 -3.92
CA LYS A 37 -7.22 7.38 -4.62
C LYS A 37 -5.70 7.45 -4.56
N SER A 38 -5.00 6.41 -4.11
CA SER A 38 -3.53 6.36 -4.10
C SER A 38 -2.97 6.17 -5.51
N TYR A 39 -1.70 6.58 -5.68
CA TYR A 39 -0.90 6.31 -6.85
C TYR A 39 0.43 5.69 -6.46
N HIS A 40 0.72 4.50 -6.99
CA HIS A 40 1.94 3.75 -6.66
C HIS A 40 2.76 3.35 -7.88
N GLY A 41 2.31 3.70 -9.07
CA GLY A 41 2.98 3.37 -10.33
C GLY A 41 2.06 2.69 -11.35
N SER A 42 2.62 2.35 -12.51
CA SER A 42 1.87 1.86 -13.68
C SER A 42 2.27 0.47 -14.16
N THR A 43 3.24 -0.19 -13.53
CA THR A 43 3.48 -1.63 -13.75
C THR A 43 2.35 -2.44 -13.12
N HIS A 44 2.14 -3.68 -13.55
CA HIS A 44 0.96 -4.46 -13.13
C HIS A 44 0.80 -4.58 -11.62
N GLY A 45 1.87 -4.82 -10.84
CA GLY A 45 1.79 -4.89 -9.38
C GLY A 45 1.52 -3.52 -8.76
N SER A 46 2.27 -2.49 -9.14
CA SER A 46 2.07 -1.13 -8.63
C SER A 46 0.69 -0.56 -9.03
N LEU A 47 0.22 -0.87 -10.23
CA LEU A 47 -1.12 -0.50 -10.69
C LEU A 47 -2.21 -1.22 -9.88
N SER A 48 -1.98 -2.48 -9.53
CA SER A 48 -2.91 -3.27 -8.71
C SER A 48 -3.20 -2.61 -7.37
N VAL A 49 -2.17 -2.04 -6.74
CA VAL A 49 -2.26 -1.38 -5.44
C VAL A 49 -2.57 0.12 -5.54
N SER A 50 -2.61 0.71 -6.73
CA SER A 50 -3.08 2.08 -6.94
C SER A 50 -4.60 2.16 -6.79
N GLY A 51 -5.09 3.19 -6.07
CA GLY A 51 -6.49 3.29 -5.64
C GLY A 51 -7.42 4.04 -6.61
N ASN A 52 -7.01 4.24 -7.86
CA ASN A 52 -7.81 4.91 -8.90
C ASN A 52 -8.34 3.91 -9.93
N GLU A 53 -9.62 3.56 -9.85
CA GLU A 53 -10.24 2.53 -10.69
C GLU A 53 -10.28 2.92 -12.18
N VAL A 54 -10.39 4.19 -12.49
CA VAL A 54 -10.37 4.67 -13.89
C VAL A 54 -9.05 4.29 -14.59
N LYS A 55 -7.94 4.38 -13.86
CA LYS A 55 -6.61 4.02 -14.40
C LYS A 55 -6.40 2.50 -14.54
N LYS A 56 -7.20 1.69 -13.86
CA LYS A 56 -7.00 0.23 -13.71
C LYS A 56 -7.86 -0.62 -14.64
N ARG A 57 -9.08 -0.17 -14.92
CA ARG A 57 -10.13 -1.01 -15.56
C ARG A 57 -9.71 -1.64 -16.88
N ALA A 58 -8.89 -0.95 -17.69
CA ALA A 58 -8.45 -1.43 -19.00
C ALA A 58 -7.38 -2.54 -18.92
N PHE A 59 -6.78 -2.75 -17.74
CA PHE A 59 -5.63 -3.65 -17.54
C PHE A 59 -5.96 -4.87 -16.66
N ARG A 60 -7.24 -5.11 -16.40
CA ARG A 60 -7.69 -6.27 -15.65
C ARG A 60 -7.53 -7.57 -16.45
N PRO A 61 -7.22 -8.73 -15.83
CA PRO A 61 -7.12 -8.93 -14.37
C PRO A 61 -5.81 -8.38 -13.78
N LEU A 62 -5.90 -7.86 -12.58
CA LEU A 62 -4.78 -7.37 -11.79
C LEU A 62 -4.46 -8.36 -10.66
N LEU A 63 -3.47 -8.06 -9.80
CA LEU A 63 -3.11 -8.94 -8.68
C LEU A 63 -4.34 -9.18 -7.77
N PRO A 64 -4.56 -10.42 -7.34
CA PRO A 64 -5.58 -10.74 -6.35
C PRO A 64 -5.16 -10.27 -4.95
N ASP A 65 -6.10 -10.36 -3.99
CA ASP A 65 -5.89 -10.06 -2.58
C ASP A 65 -5.40 -8.62 -2.30
N VAL A 66 -5.85 -7.65 -3.10
CA VAL A 66 -5.63 -6.23 -2.84
C VAL A 66 -6.94 -5.61 -2.36
N ARG A 67 -6.91 -5.05 -1.14
CA ARG A 67 -8.04 -4.34 -0.54
C ARG A 67 -7.73 -2.86 -0.36
N PHE A 68 -8.77 -2.03 -0.39
CA PHE A 68 -8.63 -0.58 -0.33
C PHE A 68 -9.40 0.00 0.86
N ILE A 69 -8.69 0.72 1.71
CA ILE A 69 -9.23 1.50 2.83
C ILE A 69 -9.29 2.99 2.47
N HIS A 70 -10.09 3.75 3.21
CA HIS A 70 -10.11 5.20 3.05
C HIS A 70 -8.90 5.84 3.70
N PHE A 71 -8.25 6.74 2.96
CA PHE A 71 -7.12 7.50 3.47
C PHE A 71 -7.56 8.46 4.58
N ASN A 72 -6.85 8.46 5.68
CA ASN A 72 -7.11 9.29 6.85
C ASN A 72 -8.43 8.98 7.58
N GLN A 73 -8.89 7.71 7.55
CA GLN A 73 -10.01 7.20 8.35
C GLN A 73 -9.56 6.04 9.23
N GLU A 74 -9.62 6.24 10.55
CA GLU A 74 -9.15 5.26 11.52
C GLU A 74 -10.06 4.04 11.61
N GLU A 75 -11.35 4.21 11.33
CA GLU A 75 -12.36 3.15 11.36
C GLU A 75 -12.04 1.98 10.41
N ASP A 76 -11.40 2.28 9.29
CA ASP A 76 -11.04 1.28 8.29
C ASP A 76 -9.81 0.43 8.71
N LEU A 77 -9.09 0.82 9.76
CA LEU A 77 -7.88 0.09 10.20
C LEU A 77 -8.18 -1.31 10.74
N VAL A 78 -9.42 -1.60 11.07
CA VAL A 78 -9.87 -2.96 11.42
C VAL A 78 -9.68 -3.97 10.28
N ASP A 79 -9.62 -3.48 9.04
CA ASP A 79 -9.37 -4.30 7.86
C ASP A 79 -7.92 -4.80 7.77
N ILE A 80 -6.98 -4.19 8.51
CA ILE A 80 -5.61 -4.67 8.64
C ILE A 80 -5.61 -5.81 9.66
N THR A 81 -5.35 -7.02 9.20
CA THR A 81 -5.47 -8.24 10.00
C THR A 81 -4.21 -9.11 9.88
N GLU A 82 -4.17 -10.21 10.60
CA GLU A 82 -3.10 -11.22 10.48
C GLU A 82 -2.95 -11.83 9.07
N ARG A 83 -3.91 -11.62 8.17
CA ARG A 83 -3.82 -12.01 6.75
C ARG A 83 -3.04 -11.01 5.92
N THR A 84 -2.89 -9.78 6.41
CA THR A 84 -2.26 -8.67 5.70
C THR A 84 -0.74 -8.84 5.66
N ALA A 85 -0.17 -8.94 4.46
CA ALA A 85 1.28 -8.98 4.24
C ALA A 85 1.91 -7.60 4.45
N CYS A 86 1.25 -6.57 3.96
CA CYS A 86 1.69 -5.18 4.14
C CYS A 86 0.56 -4.18 3.91
N VAL A 87 0.79 -2.98 4.42
CA VAL A 87 0.06 -1.77 4.05
C VAL A 87 0.98 -0.92 3.20
N ILE A 88 0.53 -0.54 1.99
CA ILE A 88 1.21 0.43 1.13
C ILE A 88 0.40 1.71 1.08
N MET A 89 1.03 2.84 1.39
CA MET A 89 0.36 4.14 1.40
C MET A 89 1.34 5.27 1.12
N GLU A 90 0.83 6.34 0.53
CA GLU A 90 1.57 7.61 0.42
C GLU A 90 1.51 8.33 1.77
N THR A 91 2.60 8.95 2.18
CA THR A 91 2.61 9.84 3.36
C THR A 91 1.85 11.14 3.10
N VAL A 92 1.79 11.57 1.84
CA VAL A 92 0.92 12.62 1.31
C VAL A 92 0.43 12.13 -0.03
N GLN A 93 -0.89 12.01 -0.24
CA GLN A 93 -1.44 11.62 -1.54
C GLN A 93 -1.34 12.79 -2.52
N GLY A 94 -0.34 12.74 -3.41
CA GLY A 94 -0.10 13.79 -4.40
C GLY A 94 -1.12 13.81 -5.53
N ASP A 95 -1.29 12.67 -6.21
CA ASP A 95 -2.19 12.51 -7.38
C ASP A 95 -3.68 12.75 -7.04
N ALA A 96 -4.06 12.57 -5.79
CA ALA A 96 -5.41 12.81 -5.28
C ALA A 96 -5.71 14.28 -4.90
N GLY A 97 -4.80 15.22 -5.19
CA GLY A 97 -4.94 16.66 -4.88
C GLY A 97 -4.25 17.06 -3.57
N VAL A 98 -3.07 16.55 -3.30
CA VAL A 98 -2.23 16.88 -2.13
C VAL A 98 -2.99 16.68 -0.80
N ARG A 99 -3.44 15.47 -0.57
CA ARG A 99 -4.15 15.12 0.66
C ARG A 99 -3.15 14.74 1.75
N VAL A 100 -3.13 15.53 2.82
CA VAL A 100 -2.24 15.34 3.97
C VAL A 100 -3.01 14.61 5.09
N PRO A 101 -2.51 13.47 5.61
CA PRO A 101 -3.17 12.78 6.71
C PRO A 101 -2.83 13.41 8.04
N THR A 102 -3.62 13.13 9.06
CA THR A 102 -3.28 13.52 10.44
C THR A 102 -2.12 12.67 10.97
N LYS A 103 -1.31 13.24 11.85
CA LYS A 103 -0.26 12.50 12.57
C LYS A 103 -0.86 11.32 13.37
N LYS A 104 -2.05 11.53 13.95
CA LYS A 104 -2.78 10.50 14.70
C LYS A 104 -3.06 9.28 13.81
N TYR A 105 -3.58 9.50 12.58
CA TYR A 105 -3.83 8.43 11.64
C TYR A 105 -2.57 7.65 11.26
N LEU A 106 -1.46 8.33 10.96
CA LEU A 106 -0.19 7.66 10.62
C LEU A 106 0.32 6.79 11.77
N LEU A 107 0.21 7.28 13.01
CA LEU A 107 0.55 6.50 14.20
C LEU A 107 -0.37 5.31 14.40
N ALA A 108 -1.68 5.49 14.18
CA ALA A 108 -2.66 4.41 14.30
C ALA A 108 -2.40 3.29 13.26
N VAL A 109 -2.10 3.65 12.01
CA VAL A 109 -1.69 2.68 10.97
C VAL A 109 -0.44 1.93 11.43
N ARG A 110 0.60 2.64 11.91
CA ARG A 110 1.84 2.00 12.36
C ARG A 110 1.60 1.04 13.53
N ASN A 111 0.82 1.47 14.51
CA ASN A 111 0.50 0.64 15.68
C ASN A 111 -0.26 -0.62 15.23
N ARG A 112 -1.30 -0.46 14.42
CA ARG A 112 -2.09 -1.60 13.92
C ARG A 112 -1.24 -2.60 13.14
N CYS A 113 -0.33 -2.13 12.27
CA CYS A 113 0.60 -3.01 11.55
C CYS A 113 1.63 -3.71 12.47
N THR A 114 1.80 -3.24 13.69
CA THR A 114 2.72 -3.87 14.67
C THR A 114 1.99 -4.90 15.52
N GLU A 115 0.69 -4.71 15.75
CA GLU A 115 -0.16 -5.62 16.52
C GLU A 115 -0.43 -6.95 15.79
N VAL A 116 -0.52 -6.93 14.46
CA VAL A 116 -0.88 -8.07 13.62
C VAL A 116 0.30 -8.56 12.79
#